data_527110f62588d61a1a02e2622df226da
#
_entry.id   527110f62588d61a1a02e2622df226da
#
_cell.length_a   1.000
_cell.length_b   1.000
_cell.length_c   1.000
_cell.angle_alpha   90.00
_cell.angle_beta   90.00
_cell.angle_gamma   90.00
#
_symmetry.space_group_name_H-M   'P 1'
#
loop_
_entity.id
_entity.type
_entity.pdbx_description
1 polymer ?
#
loop_
_entity_poly.entity_id
_entity_poly.type
_entity_poly.pdbx_seq_one_letter_code
_entity_poly.pdbx_strand_id
1 'polypeptide(L)'
;TGYTMHILDGIVTEVLHQVFDKMQGASNDMIVGSAVQKQMAMIRSELQRARAENTKANKEYESLKSEVLKAIQGKSALPQDVLTEMLEDTRQKVLSTSERITTLTAELNDGNSKIEEMKAEFNRIVSWSKIFDESPMEVKKMICGYIIKKVSVFRDYRVKIEFNINVEQFLNGIDSIDECATYELPMAQ
;
A
#
# COMPACT_ATOMS: atom_id res chain seq x y z
N THR A 1 46.22 -3.15 -4.28
CA THR A 1 45.48 -2.49 -5.37
C THR A 1 44.28 -1.80 -4.76
N GLY A 2 44.40 -0.49 -4.48
CA GLY A 2 43.31 0.35 -3.96
C GLY A 2 42.41 0.79 -5.12
N TYR A 3 41.10 0.82 -4.87
CA TYR A 3 40.15 1.42 -5.82
C TYR A 3 40.25 2.93 -5.72
N THR A 4 40.09 3.61 -6.84
CA THR A 4 40.16 5.09 -6.89
C THR A 4 38.75 5.61 -6.49
N MET A 5 38.69 6.32 -5.35
CA MET A 5 37.45 6.75 -4.70
C MET A 5 36.53 7.51 -5.64
N HIS A 6 37.08 8.47 -6.40
CA HIS A 6 36.28 9.29 -7.32
C HIS A 6 35.63 8.51 -8.46
N ILE A 7 36.22 7.37 -8.87
CA ILE A 7 35.60 6.49 -9.87
C ILE A 7 34.38 5.78 -9.27
N LEU A 8 34.52 5.28 -8.05
CA LEU A 8 33.38 4.64 -7.35
C LEU A 8 32.25 5.63 -7.07
N ASP A 9 32.59 6.82 -6.63
CA ASP A 9 31.62 7.91 -6.41
C ASP A 9 30.89 8.25 -7.72
N GLY A 10 31.63 8.32 -8.85
CA GLY A 10 31.05 8.53 -10.17
C GLY A 10 30.06 7.44 -10.58
N ILE A 11 30.39 6.16 -10.35
CA ILE A 11 29.51 5.03 -10.66
C ILE A 11 28.23 5.11 -9.81
N VAL A 12 28.37 5.35 -8.51
CA VAL A 12 27.20 5.45 -7.60
C VAL A 12 26.32 6.63 -8.00
N THR A 13 26.90 7.78 -8.35
CA THR A 13 26.16 8.96 -8.81
C THR A 13 25.39 8.67 -10.09
N GLU A 14 26.02 8.01 -11.07
CA GLU A 14 25.38 7.66 -12.34
C GLU A 14 24.18 6.71 -12.13
N VAL A 15 24.34 5.71 -11.26
CA VAL A 15 23.25 4.81 -10.92
C VAL A 15 22.10 5.54 -10.24
N LEU A 16 22.41 6.48 -9.34
CA LEU A 16 21.39 7.31 -8.71
C LEU A 16 20.64 8.19 -9.71
N HIS A 17 21.33 8.78 -10.70
CA HIS A 17 20.67 9.54 -11.76
C HIS A 17 19.69 8.67 -12.54
N GLN A 18 20.09 7.45 -12.91
CA GLN A 18 19.19 6.53 -13.61
C GLN A 18 17.96 6.15 -12.77
N VAL A 19 18.13 5.95 -11.46
CA VAL A 19 17.01 5.74 -10.53
C VAL A 19 16.09 6.95 -10.49
N PHE A 20 16.66 8.15 -10.38
CA PHE A 20 15.92 9.40 -10.34
C PHE A 20 15.14 9.65 -11.64
N ASP A 21 15.76 9.43 -12.80
CA ASP A 21 15.10 9.59 -14.10
C ASP A 21 13.90 8.64 -14.24
N LYS A 22 14.07 7.38 -13.83
CA LYS A 22 12.98 6.41 -13.83
C LYS A 22 11.86 6.83 -12.89
N MET A 23 12.17 7.32 -11.70
CA MET A 23 11.17 7.77 -10.73
C MET A 23 10.45 9.04 -11.20
N GLN A 24 11.15 9.97 -11.85
CA GLN A 24 10.50 11.16 -12.43
C GLN A 24 9.54 10.83 -13.58
N GLY A 25 9.81 9.77 -14.32
CA GLY A 25 8.95 9.29 -15.41
C GLY A 25 7.75 8.46 -14.93
N ALA A 26 7.74 8.02 -13.67
CA ALA A 26 6.65 7.20 -13.12
C ALA A 26 5.44 8.04 -12.71
N SER A 27 4.24 7.60 -13.07
CA SER A 27 3.00 8.22 -12.59
C SER A 27 2.65 7.74 -11.18
N ASN A 28 1.92 8.56 -10.41
CA ASN A 28 1.42 8.17 -9.08
C ASN A 28 0.61 6.87 -9.08
N ASP A 29 -0.05 6.54 -10.18
CA ASP A 29 -0.81 5.30 -10.31
C ASP A 29 0.09 4.05 -10.48
N MET A 30 1.27 4.21 -11.07
CA MET A 30 2.26 3.13 -11.19
C MET A 30 2.88 2.78 -9.83
N ILE A 31 3.02 3.75 -8.94
CA ILE A 31 3.63 3.59 -7.60
C ILE A 31 2.81 2.65 -6.72
N VAL A 32 1.48 2.77 -6.78
CA VAL A 32 0.56 1.97 -5.95
C VAL A 32 0.30 0.59 -6.55
N GLY A 33 1.02 0.11 -7.47
CA GLY A 33 0.91 -1.23 -8.09
C GLY A 33 -0.53 -1.72 -8.32
N SER A 34 -0.81 -2.28 -9.47
CA SER A 34 -2.17 -2.73 -9.84
C SER A 34 -2.78 -3.75 -8.86
N ALA A 35 -1.94 -4.54 -8.17
CA ALA A 35 -2.39 -5.53 -7.19
C ALA A 35 -3.00 -4.86 -5.94
N VAL A 36 -2.35 -3.82 -5.41
CA VAL A 36 -2.84 -3.07 -4.24
C VAL A 36 -4.13 -2.33 -4.58
N GLN A 37 -4.21 -1.71 -5.76
CA GLN A 37 -5.42 -1.04 -6.23
C GLN A 37 -6.59 -2.03 -6.35
N LYS A 38 -6.36 -3.23 -6.91
CA LYS A 38 -7.37 -4.29 -7.00
C LYS A 38 -7.83 -4.75 -5.63
N GLN A 39 -6.90 -4.98 -4.69
CA GLN A 39 -7.23 -5.37 -3.32
C GLN A 39 -8.08 -4.31 -2.63
N MET A 40 -7.73 -3.04 -2.73
CA MET A 40 -8.52 -1.94 -2.17
C MET A 40 -9.92 -1.85 -2.79
N ALA A 41 -10.04 -2.06 -4.09
CA ALA A 41 -11.34 -2.10 -4.77
C ALA A 41 -12.21 -3.28 -4.29
N MET A 42 -11.61 -4.44 -4.04
CA MET A 42 -12.32 -5.61 -3.47
C MET A 42 -12.84 -5.31 -2.06
N ILE A 43 -12.00 -4.77 -1.18
CA ILE A 43 -12.40 -4.39 0.19
C ILE A 43 -13.54 -3.37 0.16
N ARG A 44 -13.48 -2.35 -0.70
CA ARG A 44 -14.56 -1.36 -0.88
C ARG A 44 -15.87 -2.01 -1.34
N SER A 45 -15.80 -2.94 -2.28
CA SER A 45 -16.97 -3.67 -2.77
C SER A 45 -17.59 -4.54 -1.66
N GLU A 46 -16.78 -5.25 -0.88
CA GLU A 46 -17.25 -6.05 0.26
C GLU A 46 -17.87 -5.17 1.35
N LEU A 47 -17.25 -4.03 1.66
CA LEU A 47 -17.79 -3.08 2.63
C LEU A 47 -19.16 -2.55 2.19
N GLN A 48 -19.32 -2.26 0.90
CA GLN A 48 -20.62 -1.83 0.35
C GLN A 48 -21.67 -2.91 0.50
N ARG A 49 -21.33 -4.18 0.21
CA ARG A 49 -22.24 -5.32 0.39
C ARG A 49 -22.62 -5.52 1.87
N ALA A 50 -21.63 -5.52 2.76
CA ALA A 50 -21.86 -5.66 4.20
C ALA A 50 -22.78 -4.56 4.74
N ARG A 51 -22.62 -3.31 4.29
CA ARG A 51 -23.51 -2.19 4.65
C ARG A 51 -24.92 -2.39 4.15
N ALA A 52 -25.10 -2.88 2.92
CA ALA A 52 -26.42 -3.18 2.38
C ALA A 52 -27.11 -4.33 3.14
N GLU A 53 -26.36 -5.39 3.45
CA GLU A 53 -26.86 -6.53 4.27
C GLU A 53 -27.24 -6.08 5.69
N ASN A 54 -26.41 -5.27 6.34
CA ASN A 54 -26.71 -4.73 7.67
C ASN A 54 -27.96 -3.85 7.65
N THR A 55 -28.09 -2.98 6.64
CA THR A 55 -29.28 -2.14 6.47
C THR A 55 -30.56 -2.97 6.31
N LYS A 56 -30.48 -4.07 5.53
CA LYS A 56 -31.60 -5.00 5.36
C LYS A 56 -31.93 -5.70 6.68
N ALA A 57 -30.92 -6.26 7.35
CA ALA A 57 -31.09 -6.94 8.63
C ALA A 57 -31.69 -6.02 9.72
N ASN A 58 -31.25 -4.78 9.79
CA ASN A 58 -31.84 -3.80 10.71
C ASN A 58 -33.31 -3.51 10.43
N LYS A 59 -33.70 -3.38 9.16
CA LYS A 59 -35.11 -3.21 8.78
C LYS A 59 -35.95 -4.43 9.15
N GLU A 60 -35.44 -5.63 8.92
CA GLU A 60 -36.10 -6.88 9.31
C GLU A 60 -36.25 -6.96 10.84
N TYR A 61 -35.19 -6.61 11.58
CA TYR A 61 -35.20 -6.57 13.04
C TYR A 61 -36.28 -5.63 13.60
N GLU A 62 -36.35 -4.39 13.10
CA GLU A 62 -37.37 -3.42 13.55
C GLU A 62 -38.79 -3.86 13.15
N SER A 63 -38.96 -4.51 12.01
CA SER A 63 -40.25 -5.10 11.60
C SER A 63 -40.67 -6.19 12.56
N LEU A 64 -39.76 -7.13 12.90
CA LEU A 64 -40.04 -8.21 13.85
C LEU A 64 -40.35 -7.67 15.25
N LYS A 65 -39.64 -6.66 15.73
CA LYS A 65 -39.96 -5.98 17.00
C LYS A 65 -41.39 -5.47 17.03
N SER A 66 -41.82 -4.83 15.93
CA SER A 66 -43.20 -4.37 15.79
C SER A 66 -44.20 -5.50 15.83
N GLU A 67 -43.89 -6.65 15.21
CA GLU A 67 -44.76 -7.80 15.19
C GLU A 67 -44.84 -8.50 16.56
N VAL A 68 -43.72 -8.58 17.30
CA VAL A 68 -43.71 -9.06 18.70
C VAL A 68 -44.60 -8.20 19.57
N LEU A 69 -44.60 -6.89 19.42
CA LEU A 69 -45.52 -6.00 20.17
C LEU A 69 -47.01 -6.32 19.85
N LYS A 70 -47.33 -6.61 18.59
CA LYS A 70 -48.70 -7.05 18.20
C LYS A 70 -49.05 -8.42 18.79
N ALA A 71 -48.08 -9.34 18.84
CA ALA A 71 -48.30 -10.67 19.44
C ALA A 71 -48.61 -10.55 20.93
N ILE A 72 -47.90 -9.69 21.68
CA ILE A 72 -48.17 -9.41 23.09
C ILE A 72 -49.60 -8.86 23.29
N GLN A 73 -50.12 -8.10 22.33
CA GLN A 73 -51.46 -7.56 22.33
C GLN A 73 -52.56 -8.56 21.84
N GLY A 74 -52.15 -9.79 21.47
CA GLY A 74 -53.07 -10.78 20.93
C GLY A 74 -53.54 -10.48 19.50
N LYS A 75 -52.80 -9.65 18.74
CA LYS A 75 -53.16 -9.18 17.39
C LYS A 75 -52.27 -9.77 16.28
N SER A 76 -51.32 -10.61 16.62
CA SER A 76 -50.45 -11.28 15.64
C SER A 76 -51.02 -12.67 15.27
N ALA A 77 -50.84 -13.05 13.99
CA ALA A 77 -51.13 -14.37 13.50
C ALA A 77 -50.01 -15.39 13.77
N LEU A 78 -48.83 -14.94 14.18
CA LEU A 78 -47.66 -15.79 14.43
C LEU A 78 -47.53 -16.09 15.92
N PRO A 79 -47.11 -17.34 16.26
CA PRO A 79 -46.83 -17.72 17.65
C PRO A 79 -45.66 -16.88 18.22
N GLN A 80 -45.70 -16.58 19.49
CA GLN A 80 -44.74 -15.73 20.17
C GLN A 80 -43.32 -16.33 20.22
N ASP A 81 -43.24 -17.65 20.38
CA ASP A 81 -41.97 -18.40 20.37
C ASP A 81 -41.25 -18.30 19.03
N VAL A 82 -41.96 -18.48 17.93
CA VAL A 82 -41.42 -18.30 16.58
C VAL A 82 -40.92 -16.87 16.34
N LEU A 83 -41.67 -15.86 16.75
CA LEU A 83 -41.27 -14.47 16.64
C LEU A 83 -40.03 -14.17 17.46
N THR A 84 -39.90 -14.76 18.65
CA THR A 84 -38.73 -14.57 19.52
C THR A 84 -37.48 -15.18 18.90
N GLU A 85 -37.59 -16.40 18.33
CA GLU A 85 -36.51 -17.08 17.61
C GLU A 85 -36.05 -16.22 16.41
N MET A 86 -36.99 -15.82 15.56
CA MET A 86 -36.69 -14.98 14.39
C MET A 86 -36.03 -13.62 14.77
N LEU A 87 -36.47 -13.03 15.90
CA LEU A 87 -35.90 -11.79 16.39
C LEU A 87 -34.46 -11.98 16.84
N GLU A 88 -34.14 -13.08 17.55
CA GLU A 88 -32.78 -13.37 18.00
C GLU A 88 -31.85 -13.66 16.83
N ASP A 89 -32.31 -14.49 15.85
CA ASP A 89 -31.54 -14.77 14.62
C ASP A 89 -31.20 -13.48 13.84
N THR A 90 -32.22 -12.62 13.70
CA THR A 90 -32.03 -11.35 13.00
C THR A 90 -31.09 -10.41 13.77
N ARG A 91 -31.17 -10.40 15.11
CA ARG A 91 -30.26 -9.67 15.97
C ARG A 91 -28.82 -10.12 15.80
N GLN A 92 -28.58 -11.44 15.78
CA GLN A 92 -27.24 -12.01 15.56
C GLN A 92 -26.71 -11.62 14.18
N LYS A 93 -27.57 -11.59 13.16
CA LYS A 93 -27.21 -11.15 11.82
C LYS A 93 -26.82 -9.66 11.79
N VAL A 94 -27.54 -8.80 12.51
CA VAL A 94 -27.19 -7.37 12.66
C VAL A 94 -25.83 -7.23 13.32
N LEU A 95 -25.57 -7.95 14.41
CA LEU A 95 -24.30 -7.90 15.13
C LEU A 95 -23.14 -8.35 14.24
N SER A 96 -23.26 -9.53 13.62
CA SER A 96 -22.19 -10.09 12.77
C SER A 96 -21.87 -9.20 11.55
N THR A 97 -22.89 -8.63 10.92
CA THR A 97 -22.69 -7.71 9.80
C THR A 97 -22.08 -6.39 10.26
N SER A 98 -22.40 -5.89 11.47
CA SER A 98 -21.81 -4.70 12.06
C SER A 98 -20.32 -4.91 12.38
N GLU A 99 -19.95 -6.04 12.96
CA GLU A 99 -18.56 -6.42 13.21
C GLU A 99 -17.76 -6.50 11.90
N ARG A 100 -18.34 -7.14 10.87
CA ARG A 100 -17.71 -7.22 9.54
C ARG A 100 -17.47 -5.83 8.93
N ILE A 101 -18.43 -4.89 9.06
CA ILE A 101 -18.27 -3.51 8.61
C ILE A 101 -17.12 -2.83 9.34
N THR A 102 -17.01 -3.03 10.66
CA THR A 102 -15.92 -2.46 11.47
C THR A 102 -14.57 -2.97 11.01
N THR A 103 -14.42 -4.29 10.81
CA THR A 103 -13.19 -4.93 10.34
C THR A 103 -12.79 -4.41 8.96
N LEU A 104 -13.71 -4.45 7.98
CA LEU A 104 -13.44 -3.98 6.62
C LEU A 104 -13.12 -2.49 6.56
N THR A 105 -13.72 -1.69 7.43
CA THR A 105 -13.42 -0.26 7.53
C THR A 105 -12.01 -0.02 8.08
N ALA A 106 -11.59 -0.79 9.09
CA ALA A 106 -10.24 -0.72 9.63
C ALA A 106 -9.19 -1.13 8.59
N GLU A 107 -9.43 -2.24 7.88
CA GLU A 107 -8.55 -2.70 6.78
C GLU A 107 -8.43 -1.67 5.65
N LEU A 108 -9.54 -1.03 5.27
CA LEU A 108 -9.55 0.01 4.25
C LEU A 108 -8.74 1.24 4.68
N ASN A 109 -8.89 1.65 5.93
CA ASN A 109 -8.16 2.80 6.49
C ASN A 109 -6.66 2.52 6.57
N ASP A 110 -6.26 1.34 7.06
CA ASP A 110 -4.87 0.91 7.12
C ASP A 110 -4.23 0.86 5.71
N GLY A 111 -4.94 0.28 4.75
CA GLY A 111 -4.49 0.24 3.36
C GLY A 111 -4.35 1.62 2.74
N ASN A 112 -5.30 2.53 2.99
CA ASN A 112 -5.20 3.92 2.51
C ASN A 112 -4.03 4.67 3.15
N SER A 113 -3.79 4.49 4.46
CA SER A 113 -2.64 5.09 5.15
C SER A 113 -1.31 4.64 4.53
N LYS A 114 -1.16 3.34 4.30
CA LYS A 114 0.04 2.80 3.64
C LYS A 114 0.25 3.36 2.22
N ILE A 115 -0.82 3.53 1.45
CA ILE A 115 -0.76 4.14 0.12
C ILE A 115 -0.28 5.59 0.21
N GLU A 116 -0.81 6.36 1.16
CA GLU A 116 -0.40 7.76 1.33
C GLU A 116 1.05 7.87 1.83
N GLU A 117 1.48 6.98 2.71
CA GLU A 117 2.88 6.89 3.15
C GLU A 117 3.81 6.57 1.97
N MET A 118 3.45 5.61 1.11
CA MET A 118 4.20 5.28 -0.10
C MET A 118 4.30 6.46 -1.05
N LYS A 119 3.20 7.19 -1.29
CA LYS A 119 3.20 8.38 -2.14
C LYS A 119 4.05 9.51 -1.56
N ALA A 120 3.96 9.73 -0.24
CA ALA A 120 4.77 10.75 0.42
C ALA A 120 6.26 10.44 0.31
N GLU A 121 6.63 9.18 0.47
CA GLU A 121 8.00 8.69 0.33
C GLU A 121 8.53 8.86 -1.10
N PHE A 122 7.75 8.44 -2.08
CA PHE A 122 8.07 8.64 -3.49
C PHE A 122 8.29 10.12 -3.82
N ASN A 123 7.36 10.99 -3.44
CA ASN A 123 7.46 12.42 -3.68
C ASN A 123 8.70 13.04 -3.01
N ARG A 124 9.11 12.52 -1.85
CA ARG A 124 10.35 12.92 -1.16
C ARG A 124 11.57 12.60 -2.04
N ILE A 125 11.67 11.37 -2.56
CA ILE A 125 12.78 10.96 -3.41
C ILE A 125 12.79 11.76 -4.71
N VAL A 126 11.63 11.97 -5.34
CA VAL A 126 11.51 12.83 -6.53
C VAL A 126 11.89 14.28 -6.23
N SER A 127 11.61 14.80 -5.04
CA SER A 127 12.06 16.14 -4.68
C SER A 127 13.60 16.22 -4.53
N TRP A 128 14.21 15.19 -3.96
CA TRP A 128 15.67 15.09 -3.82
C TRP A 128 16.36 14.94 -5.17
N SER A 129 15.77 14.22 -6.11
CA SER A 129 16.35 14.08 -7.46
C SER A 129 16.56 15.43 -8.16
N LYS A 130 15.68 16.40 -7.91
CA LYS A 130 15.76 17.74 -8.52
C LYS A 130 16.88 18.62 -7.97
N ILE A 131 17.32 18.37 -6.74
CA ILE A 131 18.31 19.20 -6.05
C ILE A 131 19.65 18.48 -5.87
N PHE A 132 19.73 17.20 -6.21
CA PHE A 132 20.89 16.36 -5.90
C PHE A 132 22.18 16.94 -6.44
N ASP A 133 22.23 17.33 -7.71
CA ASP A 133 23.45 17.79 -8.37
C ASP A 133 23.98 19.10 -7.80
N GLU A 134 23.09 20.00 -7.42
CA GLU A 134 23.42 21.31 -6.86
C GLU A 134 23.65 21.26 -5.35
N SER A 135 23.37 20.14 -4.71
CA SER A 135 23.45 20.00 -3.25
C SER A 135 24.89 19.88 -2.75
N PRO A 136 25.18 20.41 -1.55
CA PRO A 136 26.45 20.17 -0.86
C PRO A 136 26.69 18.68 -0.61
N MET A 137 27.96 18.30 -0.43
CA MET A 137 28.37 16.89 -0.25
C MET A 137 27.69 16.21 0.93
N GLU A 138 27.41 16.93 2.01
CA GLU A 138 26.72 16.42 3.20
C GLU A 138 25.28 16.01 2.86
N VAL A 139 24.60 16.81 2.05
CA VAL A 139 23.22 16.51 1.58
C VAL A 139 23.24 15.34 0.60
N LYS A 140 24.21 15.29 -0.33
CA LYS A 140 24.38 14.14 -1.23
C LYS A 140 24.59 12.84 -0.45
N LYS A 141 25.45 12.85 0.57
CA LYS A 141 25.68 11.68 1.45
C LYS A 141 24.41 11.26 2.20
N MET A 142 23.65 12.22 2.68
CA MET A 142 22.36 11.94 3.35
C MET A 142 21.39 11.24 2.39
N ILE A 143 21.22 11.76 1.18
CA ILE A 143 20.36 11.18 0.14
C ILE A 143 20.83 9.78 -0.25
N CYS A 144 22.14 9.61 -0.50
CA CYS A 144 22.72 8.30 -0.79
C CYS A 144 22.45 7.28 0.35
N GLY A 145 22.69 7.67 1.59
CA GLY A 145 22.47 6.81 2.75
C GLY A 145 21.01 6.44 2.99
N TYR A 146 20.09 7.26 2.48
CA TYR A 146 18.65 6.96 2.52
C TYR A 146 18.22 5.98 1.43
N ILE A 147 18.76 6.13 0.23
CA ILE A 147 18.38 5.34 -0.95
C ILE A 147 19.15 4.02 -1.00
N ILE A 148 20.44 4.03 -0.68
CA ILE A 148 21.35 2.91 -0.83
C ILE A 148 21.54 2.19 0.51
N LYS A 149 21.27 0.88 0.51
CA LYS A 149 21.51 0.00 1.65
C LYS A 149 22.96 -0.44 1.71
N LYS A 150 23.53 -0.82 0.57
CA LYS A 150 24.88 -1.39 0.49
C LYS A 150 25.48 -1.20 -0.89
N VAL A 151 26.76 -0.91 -0.94
CA VAL A 151 27.57 -0.92 -2.16
C VAL A 151 28.64 -2.00 -1.99
N SER A 152 28.64 -2.98 -2.89
CA SER A 152 29.66 -4.03 -2.93
C SER A 152 30.54 -3.83 -4.17
N VAL A 153 31.85 -3.71 -3.95
CA VAL A 153 32.82 -3.49 -5.01
C VAL A 153 33.58 -4.79 -5.28
N PHE A 154 33.58 -5.22 -6.52
CA PHE A 154 34.30 -6.39 -6.99
C PHE A 154 35.52 -5.98 -7.82
N ARG A 155 36.35 -6.96 -8.23
CA ARG A 155 37.48 -6.73 -9.14
C ARG A 155 36.99 -6.08 -10.43
N ASP A 156 37.88 -5.30 -11.06
CA ASP A 156 37.59 -4.61 -12.33
C ASP A 156 36.49 -3.54 -12.27
N TYR A 157 36.33 -2.90 -11.08
CA TYR A 157 35.33 -1.85 -10.82
C TYR A 157 33.88 -2.29 -11.06
N ARG A 158 33.58 -3.57 -11.02
CA ARG A 158 32.20 -4.02 -10.97
C ARG A 158 31.60 -3.65 -9.62
N VAL A 159 30.48 -2.97 -9.65
CA VAL A 159 29.79 -2.49 -8.45
C VAL A 159 28.39 -3.08 -8.41
N LYS A 160 28.04 -3.68 -7.27
CA LYS A 160 26.67 -4.09 -6.96
C LYS A 160 26.10 -3.12 -5.93
N ILE A 161 24.98 -2.47 -6.27
CA ILE A 161 24.27 -1.57 -5.38
C ILE A 161 22.97 -2.24 -4.95
N GLU A 162 22.80 -2.36 -3.64
CA GLU A 162 21.56 -2.81 -3.01
C GLU A 162 20.83 -1.58 -2.47
N PHE A 163 19.58 -1.39 -2.90
CA PHE A 163 18.76 -0.28 -2.45
C PHE A 163 18.02 -0.61 -1.14
N ASN A 164 17.57 0.43 -0.43
CA ASN A 164 16.66 0.24 0.69
C ASN A 164 15.30 -0.25 0.19
N ILE A 165 14.62 -1.07 1.00
CA ILE A 165 13.34 -1.70 0.69
C ILE A 165 12.29 -0.69 0.18
N ASN A 166 12.29 0.50 0.76
CA ASN A 166 11.37 1.57 0.35
C ASN A 166 11.59 2.06 -1.08
N VAL A 167 12.80 1.91 -1.61
CA VAL A 167 13.13 2.29 -3.00
C VAL A 167 12.88 1.12 -3.95
N GLU A 168 13.23 -0.10 -3.56
CA GLU A 168 13.02 -1.31 -4.37
C GLU A 168 11.53 -1.50 -4.73
N GLN A 169 10.60 -1.22 -3.80
CA GLN A 169 9.17 -1.33 -4.09
C GLN A 169 8.69 -0.38 -5.19
N PHE A 170 9.35 0.79 -5.36
CA PHE A 170 9.05 1.72 -6.45
C PHE A 170 9.67 1.29 -7.76
N LEU A 171 10.83 0.65 -7.71
CA LEU A 171 11.54 0.16 -8.89
C LEU A 171 10.89 -1.11 -9.46
N ASN A 172 10.35 -2.00 -8.62
CA ASN A 172 9.64 -3.22 -9.04
C ASN A 172 8.29 -2.95 -9.73
N GLY A 173 7.71 -1.75 -9.57
CA GLY A 173 6.53 -1.31 -10.31
C GLY A 173 6.85 -0.76 -11.71
N ILE A 174 8.11 -0.55 -12.02
CA ILE A 174 8.62 -0.05 -13.30
C ILE A 174 9.25 -1.24 -14.00
N ASP A 175 8.60 -1.78 -15.06
CA ASP A 175 9.06 -2.93 -15.84
C ASP A 175 10.56 -2.88 -16.13
N SER A 176 11.26 -3.97 -15.81
CA SER A 176 12.68 -4.24 -16.07
C SER A 176 13.73 -3.43 -15.30
N ILE A 177 13.87 -3.71 -14.01
CA ILE A 177 15.18 -3.73 -13.37
C ILE A 177 15.39 -5.17 -12.92
N ASP A 178 16.33 -5.87 -13.56
CA ASP A 178 16.85 -7.13 -13.02
C ASP A 178 17.28 -6.88 -11.56
N GLU A 179 16.95 -7.81 -10.66
CA GLU A 179 17.16 -7.74 -9.21
C GLU A 179 18.60 -7.48 -8.76
N CYS A 180 19.51 -7.26 -9.69
CA CYS A 180 20.89 -6.81 -9.51
C CYS A 180 21.29 -5.96 -10.71
N ALA A 181 21.21 -4.64 -10.59
CA ALA A 181 21.87 -3.77 -11.57
C ALA A 181 23.38 -3.97 -11.46
N THR A 182 23.92 -4.88 -12.24
CA THR A 182 25.37 -5.03 -12.44
C THR A 182 25.75 -4.07 -13.54
N TYR A 183 26.29 -2.91 -13.17
CA TYR A 183 26.76 -1.94 -14.15
C TYR A 183 28.21 -2.29 -14.50
N GLU A 184 28.45 -2.65 -15.76
CA GLU A 184 29.79 -2.74 -16.34
C GLU A 184 30.07 -1.42 -17.05
N LEU A 185 31.08 -0.68 -16.59
CA LEU A 185 31.57 0.46 -17.35
C LEU A 185 32.34 -0.04 -18.56
N PRO A 186 32.14 0.52 -19.77
CA PRO A 186 33.04 0.30 -20.87
C PRO A 186 34.42 0.81 -20.48
N MET A 187 35.42 -0.04 -20.59
CA MET A 187 36.82 0.33 -20.40
C MET A 187 37.14 1.52 -21.29
N ALA A 188 37.41 2.69 -20.69
CA ALA A 188 38.03 3.77 -21.43
C ALA A 188 39.41 3.30 -21.91
N GLN A 189 39.61 3.28 -23.21
CA GLN A 189 40.91 3.06 -23.87
C GLN A 189 41.85 4.20 -23.59
#